data_8a7da417ae078327f9e2726259928fdc
#
_entry.id   8a7da417ae078327f9e2726259928fdc
#
_cell.length_a   1.000
_cell.length_b   1.000
_cell.length_c   1.000
_cell.angle_alpha   90.00
_cell.angle_beta   90.00
_cell.angle_gamma   90.00
#
_symmetry.space_group_name_H-M   'P 1'
#
loop_
_entity.id
_entity.type
_entity.pdbx_description
1 polymer ?
#
loop_
_entity_poly.entity_id
_entity_poly.type
_entity_poly.pdbx_seq_one_letter_code
_entity_poly.pdbx_strand_id
1 'polypeptide(L)'
;MDGDLTGRLPVNGSGDEFDRLSGNLNVMLVRILELNEGLKQVSDNIAHDLKTPLTRLRNRAEEALGGEKVEPEYRAALEDIIGESDQLIRTFNAILMISRLEAGYSSENLDDMPVAPIMRDVAEMYEPVAEDAGVTLTLGALDDVALHINRELVGQTVSNLVDNAIKYAGGEGRTATVTLLMEKDAQWVRIVVADNGPGIPADKRDHATERFVRLEESRTQPGSGLGLSLAKAVMKLHGGALRLEDNGPGLRAVLEFPLPHREVG
;
A
#
# COMPACT_ATOMS: atom_id res chain seq x y z
N MET A 1 -6.82 10.05 -20.90
CA MET A 1 -7.84 9.00 -21.11
C MET A 1 -7.37 7.73 -20.41
N ASP A 2 -7.07 7.82 -19.11
CA ASP A 2 -6.53 6.68 -18.39
C ASP A 2 -7.61 6.02 -17.52
N GLY A 3 -8.17 4.91 -18.03
CA GLY A 3 -8.91 3.95 -17.22
C GLY A 3 -10.38 4.20 -16.96
N ASP A 4 -10.97 5.29 -17.44
CA ASP A 4 -12.42 5.50 -17.31
C ASP A 4 -13.19 4.67 -18.36
N LEU A 5 -13.70 3.52 -17.92
CA LEU A 5 -14.53 2.62 -18.71
C LEU A 5 -16.02 3.02 -18.69
N THR A 6 -16.39 4.08 -17.98
CA THR A 6 -17.79 4.54 -17.88
C THR A 6 -18.21 5.40 -19.08
N GLY A 7 -17.24 6.02 -19.74
CA GLY A 7 -17.46 6.78 -20.97
C GLY A 7 -18.11 5.95 -22.06
N ARG A 8 -19.02 6.54 -22.84
CA ARG A 8 -19.65 5.89 -23.99
C ARG A 8 -19.30 6.66 -25.26
N LEU A 9 -19.02 5.91 -26.32
CA LEU A 9 -18.82 6.51 -27.64
C LEU A 9 -20.18 7.00 -28.17
N PRO A 10 -20.23 8.22 -28.74
CA PRO A 10 -21.46 8.73 -29.28
C PRO A 10 -21.93 7.89 -30.47
N VAL A 11 -23.23 7.58 -30.49
CA VAL A 11 -23.93 6.95 -31.62
C VAL A 11 -24.89 7.99 -32.20
N ASN A 12 -24.61 8.43 -33.40
CA ASN A 12 -25.31 9.58 -33.99
C ASN A 12 -26.63 9.19 -34.71
N GLY A 13 -26.93 7.89 -34.82
CA GLY A 13 -28.13 7.37 -35.47
C GLY A 13 -28.09 7.43 -37.00
N SER A 14 -26.90 7.67 -37.58
CA SER A 14 -26.69 7.68 -39.05
C SER A 14 -26.78 6.29 -39.67
N GLY A 15 -26.62 5.22 -38.86
CA GLY A 15 -26.62 3.84 -39.29
C GLY A 15 -25.42 3.43 -40.13
N ASP A 16 -24.39 4.28 -40.19
CA ASP A 16 -23.17 4.04 -40.95
C ASP A 16 -22.20 3.07 -40.21
N GLU A 17 -21.06 2.79 -40.83
CA GLU A 17 -20.05 1.90 -40.29
C GLU A 17 -19.47 2.41 -38.95
N PHE A 18 -19.43 3.74 -38.76
CA PHE A 18 -18.95 4.35 -37.50
C PHE A 18 -19.94 4.15 -36.34
N ASP A 19 -21.25 4.28 -36.60
CA ASP A 19 -22.29 4.01 -35.61
C ASP A 19 -22.29 2.53 -35.19
N ARG A 20 -22.08 1.61 -36.14
CA ARG A 20 -21.95 0.20 -35.85
C ARG A 20 -20.70 -0.12 -35.03
N LEU A 21 -19.55 0.51 -35.32
CA LEU A 21 -18.31 0.40 -34.58
C LEU A 21 -18.48 0.93 -33.16
N SER A 22 -19.05 2.14 -33.02
CA SER A 22 -19.33 2.76 -31.71
C SER A 22 -20.26 1.89 -30.87
N GLY A 23 -21.30 1.30 -31.47
CA GLY A 23 -22.21 0.36 -30.81
C GLY A 23 -21.50 -0.89 -30.31
N ASN A 24 -20.67 -1.51 -31.14
CA ASN A 24 -19.90 -2.70 -30.76
C ASN A 24 -18.89 -2.42 -29.64
N LEU A 25 -18.21 -1.27 -29.69
CA LEU A 25 -17.27 -0.84 -28.65
C LEU A 25 -18.00 -0.55 -27.33
N ASN A 26 -19.16 0.09 -27.37
CA ASN A 26 -19.98 0.31 -26.17
C ASN A 26 -20.43 -1.02 -25.53
N VAL A 27 -20.81 -2.01 -26.33
CA VAL A 27 -21.15 -3.36 -25.83
C VAL A 27 -19.93 -4.04 -25.18
N MET A 28 -18.72 -3.90 -25.78
CA MET A 28 -17.48 -4.37 -25.20
C MET A 28 -17.17 -3.70 -23.87
N LEU A 29 -17.33 -2.38 -23.77
CA LEU A 29 -17.13 -1.62 -22.54
C LEU A 29 -18.09 -2.08 -21.44
N VAL A 30 -19.38 -2.31 -21.74
CA VAL A 30 -20.34 -2.87 -20.78
C VAL A 30 -19.87 -4.25 -20.29
N ARG A 31 -19.41 -5.11 -21.18
CA ARG A 31 -18.98 -6.46 -20.84
C ARG A 31 -17.72 -6.48 -19.96
N ILE A 32 -16.80 -5.55 -20.23
CA ILE A 32 -15.59 -5.37 -19.40
C ILE A 32 -15.98 -4.86 -17.99
N LEU A 33 -16.93 -3.93 -17.89
CA LEU A 33 -17.45 -3.47 -16.59
C LEU A 33 -18.13 -4.61 -15.81
N GLU A 34 -18.99 -5.40 -16.46
CA GLU A 34 -19.65 -6.56 -15.83
C GLU A 34 -18.64 -7.60 -15.33
N LEU A 35 -17.59 -7.89 -16.12
CA LEU A 35 -16.51 -8.79 -15.72
C LEU A 35 -15.71 -8.25 -14.54
N ASN A 36 -15.40 -6.96 -14.55
CA ASN A 36 -14.71 -6.31 -13.42
C ASN A 36 -15.56 -6.34 -12.15
N GLU A 37 -16.84 -6.04 -12.25
CA GLU A 37 -17.78 -6.08 -11.13
C GLU A 37 -17.94 -7.49 -10.56
N GLY A 38 -18.01 -8.50 -11.42
CA GLY A 38 -17.99 -9.92 -11.03
C GLY A 38 -16.69 -10.32 -10.32
N LEU A 39 -15.54 -9.89 -10.81
CA LEU A 39 -14.23 -10.13 -10.17
C LEU A 39 -14.14 -9.48 -8.79
N LYS A 40 -14.66 -8.25 -8.64
CA LYS A 40 -14.75 -7.57 -7.34
C LYS A 40 -15.61 -8.36 -6.37
N GLN A 41 -16.81 -8.74 -6.77
CA GLN A 41 -17.75 -9.48 -5.90
C GLN A 41 -17.17 -10.82 -5.45
N VAL A 42 -16.50 -11.55 -6.36
CA VAL A 42 -15.79 -12.79 -6.01
C VAL A 42 -14.65 -12.51 -5.03
N SER A 43 -13.87 -11.47 -5.27
CA SER A 43 -12.77 -11.08 -4.39
C SER A 43 -13.27 -10.68 -2.99
N ASP A 44 -14.35 -9.91 -2.91
CA ASP A 44 -14.96 -9.48 -1.64
C ASP A 44 -15.55 -10.67 -0.86
N ASN A 45 -16.20 -11.60 -1.54
CA ASN A 45 -16.74 -12.82 -0.94
C ASN A 45 -15.62 -13.72 -0.39
N ILE A 46 -14.59 -13.99 -1.20
CA ILE A 46 -13.44 -14.77 -0.77
C ILE A 46 -12.76 -14.11 0.44
N ALA A 47 -12.67 -12.76 0.46
CA ALA A 47 -12.12 -12.02 1.60
C ALA A 47 -12.88 -12.28 2.89
N HIS A 48 -14.17 -12.12 2.81
CA HIS A 48 -15.04 -12.34 3.96
C HIS A 48 -14.97 -13.79 4.44
N ASP A 49 -14.99 -14.75 3.50
CA ASP A 49 -15.01 -16.18 3.80
C ASP A 49 -13.70 -16.72 4.36
N LEU A 50 -12.55 -16.09 4.03
CA LEU A 50 -11.24 -16.44 4.61
C LEU A 50 -10.93 -15.66 5.88
N LYS A 51 -11.29 -14.38 5.97
CA LYS A 51 -11.06 -13.57 7.17
C LYS A 51 -11.77 -14.14 8.39
N THR A 52 -12.99 -14.63 8.22
CA THR A 52 -13.81 -15.16 9.31
C THR A 52 -13.18 -16.38 10.00
N PRO A 53 -12.76 -17.47 9.30
CA PRO A 53 -12.13 -18.62 9.95
C PRO A 53 -10.75 -18.28 10.55
N LEU A 54 -9.97 -17.41 9.89
CA LEU A 54 -8.67 -16.96 10.43
C LEU A 54 -8.84 -16.17 11.72
N THR A 55 -9.81 -15.25 11.78
CA THR A 55 -10.14 -14.52 13.01
C THR A 55 -10.60 -15.45 14.12
N ARG A 56 -11.39 -16.49 13.81
CA ARG A 56 -11.80 -17.50 14.80
C ARG A 56 -10.60 -18.32 15.32
N LEU A 57 -9.67 -18.66 14.45
CA LEU A 57 -8.47 -19.43 14.80
C LEU A 57 -7.57 -18.63 15.74
N ARG A 58 -7.36 -17.35 15.41
CA ARG A 58 -6.67 -16.38 16.25
C ARG A 58 -7.33 -16.25 17.63
N ASN A 59 -8.65 -15.98 17.68
CA ASN A 59 -9.37 -15.79 18.94
C ASN A 59 -9.30 -17.03 19.83
N ARG A 60 -9.36 -18.24 19.26
CA ARG A 60 -9.19 -19.50 20.01
C ARG A 60 -7.77 -19.66 20.58
N ALA A 61 -6.76 -19.24 19.83
CA ALA A 61 -5.38 -19.25 20.32
C ALA A 61 -5.20 -18.23 21.46
N GLU A 62 -5.78 -17.03 21.35
CA GLU A 62 -5.80 -16.01 22.40
C GLU A 62 -6.54 -16.48 23.67
N GLU A 63 -7.69 -17.14 23.52
CA GLU A 63 -8.44 -17.75 24.64
C GLU A 63 -7.60 -18.83 25.35
N ALA A 64 -6.90 -19.68 24.59
CA ALA A 64 -6.02 -20.69 25.14
C ALA A 64 -4.83 -20.09 25.89
N LEU A 65 -4.26 -18.98 25.40
CA LEU A 65 -3.19 -18.22 26.07
C LEU A 65 -3.64 -17.56 27.37
N GLY A 66 -4.92 -17.12 27.45
CA GLY A 66 -5.50 -16.48 28.63
C GLY A 66 -5.69 -17.43 29.83
N GLY A 67 -5.50 -18.74 29.67
CA GLY A 67 -5.56 -19.74 30.74
C GLY A 67 -4.41 -19.63 31.72
N GLU A 68 -4.67 -19.75 33.05
CA GLU A 68 -3.68 -19.62 34.11
C GLU A 68 -2.59 -20.73 34.14
N LYS A 69 -2.73 -21.79 33.31
CA LYS A 69 -1.87 -22.99 33.34
C LYS A 69 -1.35 -23.42 31.98
N VAL A 70 -1.00 -22.45 31.11
CA VAL A 70 -0.39 -22.80 29.81
C VAL A 70 1.12 -22.99 29.98
N GLU A 71 1.62 -24.20 29.69
CA GLU A 71 3.07 -24.47 29.69
C GLU A 71 3.79 -23.57 28.67
N PRO A 72 5.03 -23.12 28.91
CA PRO A 72 5.75 -22.18 28.04
C PRO A 72 5.83 -22.61 26.57
N GLU A 73 5.95 -23.92 26.32
CA GLU A 73 6.02 -24.47 24.96
C GLU A 73 4.70 -24.31 24.18
N TYR A 74 3.56 -24.53 24.88
CA TYR A 74 2.25 -24.31 24.26
C TYR A 74 1.95 -22.82 24.05
N ARG A 75 2.44 -21.97 24.96
CA ARG A 75 2.32 -20.52 24.82
C ARG A 75 3.01 -20.03 23.56
N ALA A 76 4.28 -20.42 23.35
CA ALA A 76 5.04 -20.05 22.16
C ALA A 76 4.34 -20.53 20.87
N ALA A 77 3.86 -21.79 20.86
CA ALA A 77 3.14 -22.31 19.70
C ALA A 77 1.83 -21.55 19.38
N LEU A 78 1.11 -21.11 20.41
CA LEU A 78 -0.11 -20.31 20.24
C LEU A 78 0.20 -18.88 19.75
N GLU A 79 1.26 -18.26 20.26
CA GLU A 79 1.76 -16.96 19.80
C GLU A 79 2.18 -17.02 18.32
N ASP A 80 2.84 -18.09 17.89
CA ASP A 80 3.18 -18.34 16.49
C ASP A 80 1.92 -18.46 15.61
N ILE A 81 0.92 -19.22 16.05
CA ILE A 81 -0.36 -19.36 15.32
C ILE A 81 -1.08 -18.03 15.19
N ILE A 82 -1.08 -17.20 16.23
CA ILE A 82 -1.66 -15.85 16.18
C ILE A 82 -0.92 -15.01 15.13
N GLY A 83 0.43 -15.01 15.19
CA GLY A 83 1.27 -14.28 14.26
C GLY A 83 1.05 -14.67 12.79
N GLU A 84 0.99 -15.99 12.52
CA GLU A 84 0.69 -16.52 11.17
C GLU A 84 -0.72 -16.13 10.70
N SER A 85 -1.74 -16.20 11.58
CA SER A 85 -3.11 -15.82 11.26
C SER A 85 -3.21 -14.33 10.91
N ASP A 86 -2.56 -13.46 11.69
CA ASP A 86 -2.50 -12.03 11.43
C ASP A 86 -1.77 -11.72 10.11
N GLN A 87 -0.71 -12.44 9.82
CA GLN A 87 0.03 -12.33 8.57
C GLN A 87 -0.85 -12.71 7.36
N LEU A 88 -1.62 -13.80 7.45
CA LEU A 88 -2.55 -14.22 6.41
C LEU A 88 -3.66 -13.18 6.19
N ILE A 89 -4.24 -12.65 7.28
CA ILE A 89 -5.28 -11.59 7.20
C ILE A 89 -4.72 -10.34 6.50
N ARG A 90 -3.52 -9.88 6.89
CA ARG A 90 -2.87 -8.72 6.25
C ARG A 90 -2.59 -8.96 4.77
N THR A 91 -2.04 -10.12 4.43
CA THR A 91 -1.74 -10.52 3.05
C THR A 91 -3.01 -10.49 2.20
N PHE A 92 -4.08 -11.06 2.72
CA PHE A 92 -5.34 -11.17 2.02
C PHE A 92 -5.99 -9.80 1.79
N ASN A 93 -6.04 -8.96 2.82
CA ASN A 93 -6.55 -7.60 2.70
C ASN A 93 -5.75 -6.78 1.67
N ALA A 94 -4.41 -6.95 1.61
CA ALA A 94 -3.57 -6.28 0.62
C ALA A 94 -3.89 -6.74 -0.82
N ILE A 95 -4.07 -8.05 -1.05
CA ILE A 95 -4.46 -8.59 -2.38
C ILE A 95 -5.77 -7.99 -2.85
N LEU A 96 -6.78 -7.95 -1.97
CA LEU A 96 -8.08 -7.39 -2.29
C LEU A 96 -8.00 -5.90 -2.60
N MET A 97 -7.28 -5.16 -1.76
CA MET A 97 -7.08 -3.73 -1.98
C MET A 97 -6.41 -3.48 -3.33
N ILE A 98 -5.32 -4.18 -3.65
CA ILE A 98 -4.65 -4.05 -4.95
C ILE A 98 -5.61 -4.38 -6.09
N SER A 99 -6.40 -5.45 -5.97
CA SER A 99 -7.37 -5.84 -6.99
C SER A 99 -8.46 -4.79 -7.21
N ARG A 100 -8.97 -4.17 -6.13
CA ARG A 100 -9.95 -3.06 -6.22
C ARG A 100 -9.34 -1.83 -6.87
N LEU A 101 -8.12 -1.45 -6.47
CA LEU A 101 -7.40 -0.30 -7.02
C LEU A 101 -7.14 -0.45 -8.53
N GLU A 102 -6.72 -1.64 -8.96
CA GLU A 102 -6.48 -1.94 -10.38
C GLU A 102 -7.78 -1.99 -11.21
N ALA A 103 -8.88 -2.40 -10.60
CA ALA A 103 -10.20 -2.35 -11.23
C ALA A 103 -10.81 -0.93 -11.29
N GLY A 104 -10.14 0.09 -10.74
CA GLY A 104 -10.58 1.49 -10.79
C GLY A 104 -11.67 1.88 -9.77
N TYR A 105 -11.95 1.04 -8.78
CA TYR A 105 -13.08 1.24 -7.84
C TYR A 105 -12.81 2.17 -6.65
N SER A 106 -11.66 2.83 -6.57
CA SER A 106 -11.29 3.61 -5.37
C SER A 106 -11.27 5.12 -5.56
N SER A 107 -11.77 5.63 -6.70
CA SER A 107 -11.83 7.09 -6.95
C SER A 107 -12.94 7.82 -6.17
N GLU A 108 -13.85 7.09 -5.52
CA GLU A 108 -15.07 7.67 -4.92
C GLU A 108 -14.84 8.40 -3.59
N ASN A 109 -13.63 8.32 -2.98
CA ASN A 109 -13.35 8.92 -1.68
C ASN A 109 -12.05 9.74 -1.68
N LEU A 110 -11.80 10.50 -2.73
CA LEU A 110 -10.68 11.44 -2.77
C LEU A 110 -11.18 12.82 -2.32
N ASP A 111 -10.56 13.37 -1.28
CA ASP A 111 -10.85 14.70 -0.73
C ASP A 111 -9.57 15.52 -0.64
N ASP A 112 -9.72 16.85 -0.61
CA ASP A 112 -8.61 17.77 -0.36
C ASP A 112 -8.20 17.70 1.11
N MET A 113 -7.14 16.95 1.39
CA MET A 113 -6.69 16.63 2.74
C MET A 113 -5.27 17.12 3.01
N PRO A 114 -5.00 17.69 4.20
CA PRO A 114 -3.64 18.04 4.60
C PRO A 114 -2.81 16.76 4.82
N VAL A 115 -1.61 16.72 4.26
CA VAL A 115 -0.71 15.54 4.31
C VAL A 115 0.06 15.47 5.62
N ALA A 116 0.49 16.60 6.16
CA ALA A 116 1.32 16.66 7.37
C ALA A 116 0.69 15.94 8.60
N PRO A 117 -0.63 16.03 8.88
CA PRO A 117 -1.25 15.24 9.95
C PRO A 117 -1.12 13.74 9.74
N ILE A 118 -1.28 13.24 8.51
CA ILE A 118 -1.16 11.81 8.20
C ILE A 118 0.23 11.30 8.57
N MET A 119 1.26 12.07 8.23
CA MET A 119 2.65 11.71 8.52
C MET A 119 2.96 11.74 10.01
N ARG A 120 2.38 12.71 10.77
CA ARG A 120 2.52 12.76 12.24
C ARG A 120 1.85 11.57 12.90
N ASP A 121 0.61 11.26 12.51
CA ASP A 121 -0.14 10.12 13.05
C ASP A 121 0.64 8.79 12.84
N VAL A 122 1.23 8.61 11.65
CA VAL A 122 2.06 7.43 11.36
C VAL A 122 3.34 7.43 12.19
N ALA A 123 4.04 8.56 12.30
CA ALA A 123 5.26 8.64 13.10
C ALA A 123 5.00 8.32 14.58
N GLU A 124 3.95 8.90 15.17
CA GLU A 124 3.55 8.64 16.56
C GLU A 124 3.16 7.17 16.78
N MET A 125 2.46 6.57 15.82
CA MET A 125 2.07 5.14 15.92
C MET A 125 3.28 4.20 15.86
N TYR A 126 4.30 4.53 15.07
CA TYR A 126 5.47 3.68 14.88
C TYR A 126 6.66 4.00 15.82
N GLU A 127 6.61 5.09 16.58
CA GLU A 127 7.66 5.43 17.55
C GLU A 127 7.93 4.29 18.55
N PRO A 128 6.92 3.69 19.23
CA PRO A 128 7.16 2.56 20.13
C PRO A 128 7.71 1.33 19.41
N VAL A 129 7.23 1.05 18.19
CA VAL A 129 7.68 -0.09 17.39
C VAL A 129 9.16 0.07 16.99
N ALA A 130 9.56 1.28 16.63
CA ALA A 130 10.94 1.60 16.30
C ALA A 130 11.85 1.49 17.53
N GLU A 131 11.41 2.01 18.70
CA GLU A 131 12.15 1.88 19.96
C GLU A 131 12.38 0.42 20.34
N ASP A 132 11.33 -0.42 20.29
CA ASP A 132 11.42 -1.85 20.58
C ASP A 132 12.38 -2.58 19.62
N ALA A 133 12.44 -2.14 18.36
CA ALA A 133 13.37 -2.66 17.36
C ALA A 133 14.79 -2.05 17.46
N GLY A 134 15.04 -1.11 18.36
CA GLY A 134 16.31 -0.40 18.47
C GLY A 134 16.61 0.53 17.29
N VAL A 135 15.58 1.04 16.62
CA VAL A 135 15.65 1.94 15.46
C VAL A 135 15.29 3.35 15.88
N THR A 136 16.08 4.32 15.47
CA THR A 136 15.76 5.74 15.66
C THR A 136 14.85 6.21 14.52
N LEU A 137 13.57 6.46 14.82
CA LEU A 137 12.61 7.06 13.88
C LEU A 137 12.64 8.59 14.03
N THR A 138 12.86 9.30 12.93
CA THR A 138 12.92 10.77 12.92
C THR A 138 11.86 11.33 11.96
N LEU A 139 11.04 12.25 12.46
CA LEU A 139 10.14 13.03 11.63
C LEU A 139 10.85 14.33 11.20
N GLY A 140 11.08 14.47 9.89
CA GLY A 140 11.74 15.64 9.30
C GLY A 140 10.80 16.80 9.03
N ALA A 141 11.18 17.68 8.11
CA ALA A 141 10.36 18.81 7.72
C ALA A 141 9.04 18.37 7.08
N LEU A 142 7.96 19.05 7.49
CA LEU A 142 6.61 18.85 6.95
C LEU A 142 6.07 20.20 6.47
N ASP A 143 5.73 20.27 5.19
CA ASP A 143 5.06 21.43 4.61
C ASP A 143 3.54 21.33 4.83
N ASP A 144 2.88 22.47 4.99
CA ASP A 144 1.42 22.54 5.05
C ASP A 144 0.85 22.51 3.61
N VAL A 145 0.59 21.30 3.12
CA VAL A 145 0.07 21.06 1.76
C VAL A 145 -1.15 20.18 1.84
N ALA A 146 -2.22 20.59 1.16
CA ALA A 146 -3.37 19.75 0.87
C ALA A 146 -3.23 19.10 -0.51
N LEU A 147 -3.56 17.82 -0.57
CA LEU A 147 -3.60 17.02 -1.79
C LEU A 147 -4.98 16.38 -1.93
N HIS A 148 -5.40 16.13 -3.15
CA HIS A 148 -6.64 15.41 -3.45
C HIS A 148 -6.39 13.90 -3.30
N ILE A 149 -6.62 13.38 -2.08
CA ILE A 149 -6.19 12.04 -1.69
C ILE A 149 -7.24 11.32 -0.82
N ASN A 150 -7.13 9.99 -0.81
CA ASN A 150 -7.78 9.17 0.20
C ASN A 150 -6.83 9.03 1.39
N ARG A 151 -7.21 9.63 2.54
CA ARG A 151 -6.42 9.66 3.77
C ARG A 151 -6.04 8.26 4.26
N GLU A 152 -7.00 7.32 4.24
CA GLU A 152 -6.80 5.97 4.76
C GLU A 152 -5.77 5.20 3.91
N LEU A 153 -5.90 5.24 2.59
CA LEU A 153 -4.97 4.58 1.67
C LEU A 153 -3.57 5.16 1.73
N VAL A 154 -3.45 6.49 1.81
CA VAL A 154 -2.13 7.15 1.94
C VAL A 154 -1.52 6.82 3.30
N GLY A 155 -2.28 6.90 4.39
CA GLY A 155 -1.82 6.52 5.73
C GLY A 155 -1.33 5.07 5.77
N GLN A 156 -2.11 4.12 5.23
CA GLN A 156 -1.71 2.72 5.13
C GLN A 156 -0.44 2.52 4.30
N THR A 157 -0.31 3.28 3.20
CA THR A 157 0.88 3.21 2.34
C THR A 157 2.12 3.70 3.07
N VAL A 158 2.05 4.84 3.75
CA VAL A 158 3.16 5.39 4.55
C VAL A 158 3.51 4.41 5.67
N SER A 159 2.51 3.87 6.38
CA SER A 159 2.71 2.83 7.42
C SER A 159 3.45 1.62 6.89
N ASN A 160 3.08 1.10 5.72
CA ASN A 160 3.76 -0.03 5.10
C ASN A 160 5.24 0.27 4.77
N LEU A 161 5.52 1.50 4.31
CA LEU A 161 6.89 1.90 4.02
C LEU A 161 7.72 2.08 5.29
N VAL A 162 7.14 2.66 6.35
CA VAL A 162 7.81 2.82 7.66
C VAL A 162 8.08 1.46 8.31
N ASP A 163 7.10 0.54 8.28
CA ASP A 163 7.27 -0.83 8.76
C ASP A 163 8.41 -1.56 8.02
N ASN A 164 8.47 -1.45 6.70
CA ASN A 164 9.57 -1.98 5.92
C ASN A 164 10.91 -1.31 6.30
N ALA A 165 10.94 0.01 6.42
CA ALA A 165 12.16 0.73 6.77
C ALA A 165 12.69 0.30 8.15
N ILE A 166 11.81 0.15 9.17
CA ILE A 166 12.19 -0.34 10.50
C ILE A 166 12.77 -1.76 10.42
N LYS A 167 12.15 -2.64 9.65
CA LYS A 167 12.61 -4.04 9.49
C LYS A 167 13.98 -4.17 8.85
N TYR A 168 14.31 -3.27 7.93
CA TYR A 168 15.53 -3.35 7.13
C TYR A 168 16.58 -2.30 7.48
N ALA A 169 16.28 -1.37 8.40
CA ALA A 169 17.22 -0.34 8.84
C ALA A 169 18.46 -0.95 9.51
N GLY A 170 19.57 -0.22 9.44
CA GLY A 170 20.81 -0.59 10.09
C GLY A 170 21.68 -1.55 9.27
N GLY A 171 22.71 -2.07 9.92
CA GLY A 171 23.71 -2.96 9.33
C GLY A 171 24.87 -3.12 10.31
N GLU A 172 25.87 -3.94 9.98
CA GLU A 172 27.03 -4.19 10.84
C GLU A 172 27.69 -2.89 11.30
N GLY A 173 27.71 -2.66 12.63
CA GLY A 173 28.36 -1.51 13.26
C GLY A 173 27.66 -0.16 13.08
N ARG A 174 26.42 -0.11 12.60
CA ARG A 174 25.65 1.12 12.42
C ARG A 174 24.37 1.13 13.24
N THR A 175 24.08 2.30 13.86
CA THR A 175 22.78 2.53 14.49
C THR A 175 21.71 2.56 13.43
N ALA A 176 20.64 1.78 13.61
CA ALA A 176 19.51 1.75 12.70
C ALA A 176 18.73 3.08 12.77
N THR A 177 18.52 3.70 11.62
CA THR A 177 17.79 4.98 11.52
C THR A 177 16.77 4.94 10.38
N VAL A 178 15.60 5.52 10.64
CA VAL A 178 14.54 5.76 9.66
C VAL A 178 14.13 7.22 9.72
N THR A 179 14.01 7.86 8.58
CA THR A 179 13.56 9.25 8.48
C THR A 179 12.30 9.32 7.62
N LEU A 180 11.24 9.90 8.17
CA LEU A 180 10.01 10.24 7.47
C LEU A 180 9.99 11.76 7.24
N LEU A 181 9.95 12.21 5.99
CA LEU A 181 9.97 13.64 5.67
C LEU A 181 9.12 13.95 4.43
N MET A 182 8.81 15.23 4.23
CA MET A 182 8.12 15.74 3.04
C MET A 182 9.06 16.67 2.27
N GLU A 183 8.99 16.56 0.95
CA GLU A 183 9.65 17.47 0.01
C GLU A 183 8.61 18.02 -0.94
N LYS A 184 8.79 19.26 -1.35
CA LYS A 184 7.90 19.93 -2.30
C LYS A 184 8.71 20.72 -3.32
N ASP A 185 8.30 20.61 -4.57
CA ASP A 185 8.77 21.49 -5.64
C ASP A 185 7.57 22.14 -6.37
N ALA A 186 7.80 22.71 -7.54
CA ALA A 186 6.75 23.40 -8.30
C ALA A 186 5.64 22.48 -8.85
N GLN A 187 5.92 21.20 -8.99
CA GLN A 187 5.03 20.24 -9.67
C GLN A 187 4.61 19.08 -8.77
N TRP A 188 5.41 18.75 -7.74
CA TRP A 188 5.28 17.53 -6.95
C TRP A 188 5.35 17.78 -5.46
N VAL A 189 4.58 17.01 -4.72
CA VAL A 189 4.77 16.77 -3.29
C VAL A 189 5.25 15.34 -3.13
N ARG A 190 6.32 15.15 -2.36
CA ARG A 190 6.92 13.83 -2.11
C ARG A 190 6.86 13.52 -0.63
N ILE A 191 6.28 12.38 -0.29
CA ILE A 191 6.44 11.76 1.03
C ILE A 191 7.59 10.78 0.91
N VAL A 192 8.58 10.94 1.76
CA VAL A 192 9.82 10.16 1.72
C VAL A 192 9.98 9.37 3.00
N VAL A 193 10.21 8.07 2.86
CA VAL A 193 10.65 7.18 3.94
C VAL A 193 12.04 6.69 3.56
N ALA A 194 13.04 7.06 4.36
CA ALA A 194 14.43 6.73 4.12
C ALA A 194 15.01 5.94 5.29
N ASP A 195 15.65 4.81 5.00
CA ASP A 195 16.39 3.99 5.96
C ASP A 195 17.89 4.01 5.66
N ASN A 196 18.70 3.53 6.60
CA ASN A 196 20.12 3.34 6.44
C ASN A 196 20.54 1.85 6.38
N GLY A 197 19.64 1.00 5.93
CA GLY A 197 19.87 -0.44 5.76
C GLY A 197 20.74 -0.79 4.55
N PRO A 198 20.64 -2.02 4.04
CA PRO A 198 21.38 -2.47 2.86
C PRO A 198 20.88 -1.84 1.55
N GLY A 199 19.65 -1.30 1.54
CA GLY A 199 19.02 -0.77 0.34
C GLY A 199 18.57 -1.86 -0.64
N ILE A 200 18.19 -1.43 -1.86
CA ILE A 200 17.80 -2.31 -2.97
C ILE A 200 18.66 -1.97 -4.18
N PRO A 201 19.41 -2.94 -4.76
CA PRO A 201 20.18 -2.74 -5.98
C PRO A 201 19.31 -2.15 -7.12
N ALA A 202 19.89 -1.26 -7.92
CA ALA A 202 19.15 -0.51 -8.93
C ALA A 202 18.42 -1.41 -9.95
N ASP A 203 19.05 -2.51 -10.33
CA ASP A 203 18.52 -3.52 -11.26
C ASP A 203 17.36 -4.35 -10.67
N LYS A 204 17.18 -4.33 -9.34
CA LYS A 204 16.13 -5.08 -8.64
C LYS A 204 14.97 -4.21 -8.16
N ARG A 205 15.06 -2.87 -8.25
CA ARG A 205 14.05 -1.94 -7.70
C ARG A 205 12.68 -2.10 -8.35
N ASP A 206 12.63 -2.20 -9.67
CA ASP A 206 11.36 -2.42 -10.39
C ASP A 206 10.73 -3.76 -10.00
N HIS A 207 11.54 -4.81 -9.96
CA HIS A 207 11.11 -6.14 -9.55
C HIS A 207 10.60 -6.17 -8.09
N ALA A 208 11.21 -5.42 -7.18
CA ALA A 208 10.79 -5.33 -5.78
C ALA A 208 9.38 -4.74 -5.61
N THR A 209 8.85 -4.02 -6.60
CA THR A 209 7.47 -3.49 -6.60
C THR A 209 6.43 -4.46 -7.17
N GLU A 210 6.83 -5.63 -7.63
CA GLU A 210 5.91 -6.68 -8.09
C GLU A 210 5.27 -7.41 -6.91
N ARG A 211 4.15 -8.08 -7.16
CA ARG A 211 3.42 -8.80 -6.10
C ARG A 211 4.19 -10.06 -5.68
N PHE A 212 4.20 -10.33 -4.37
CA PHE A 212 4.82 -11.51 -3.76
C PHE A 212 6.34 -11.59 -3.96
N VAL A 213 6.95 -10.54 -4.46
CA VAL A 213 8.40 -10.49 -4.61
C VAL A 213 9.04 -10.20 -3.26
N ARG A 214 10.01 -11.05 -2.90
CA ARG A 214 10.91 -10.87 -1.76
C ARG A 214 12.33 -11.12 -2.25
N LEU A 215 13.18 -10.13 -2.06
CA LEU A 215 14.60 -10.27 -2.40
C LEU A 215 15.24 -11.34 -1.49
N GLU A 216 16.24 -12.06 -1.99
CA GLU A 216 16.83 -13.21 -1.26
C GLU A 216 17.34 -12.85 0.12
N GLU A 217 17.92 -11.67 0.27
CA GLU A 217 18.43 -11.14 1.54
C GLU A 217 17.31 -10.86 2.57
N SER A 218 16.08 -10.68 2.12
CA SER A 218 14.91 -10.40 2.96
C SER A 218 14.06 -11.62 3.32
N ARG A 219 14.40 -12.81 2.82
CA ARG A 219 13.60 -14.04 3.03
C ARG A 219 13.56 -14.51 4.49
N THR A 220 14.52 -14.12 5.29
CA THR A 220 14.58 -14.45 6.73
C THR A 220 13.68 -13.58 7.59
N GLN A 221 13.22 -12.43 7.10
CA GLN A 221 12.33 -11.51 7.82
C GLN A 221 10.87 -11.80 7.49
N PRO A 222 9.91 -11.73 8.45
CA PRO A 222 8.50 -11.94 8.18
C PRO A 222 7.95 -10.87 7.24
N GLY A 223 7.21 -11.28 6.18
CA GLY A 223 6.60 -10.33 5.25
C GLY A 223 5.89 -11.02 4.07
N SER A 224 4.84 -10.39 3.54
CA SER A 224 4.01 -10.91 2.43
C SER A 224 4.55 -10.60 1.03
N GLY A 225 5.49 -9.67 0.89
CA GLY A 225 5.94 -9.15 -0.41
C GLY A 225 4.87 -8.30 -1.14
N LEU A 226 3.89 -7.77 -0.41
CA LEU A 226 2.80 -6.98 -1.00
C LEU A 226 2.86 -5.48 -0.66
N GLY A 227 3.68 -5.06 0.30
CA GLY A 227 3.73 -3.66 0.76
C GLY A 227 4.07 -2.67 -0.36
N LEU A 228 5.13 -2.94 -1.12
CA LEU A 228 5.56 -2.06 -2.22
C LEU A 228 4.60 -2.11 -3.42
N SER A 229 4.02 -3.27 -3.73
CA SER A 229 3.02 -3.39 -4.80
C SER A 229 1.71 -2.68 -4.45
N LEU A 230 1.29 -2.70 -3.18
CA LEU A 230 0.17 -1.90 -2.69
C LEU A 230 0.47 -0.40 -2.78
N ALA A 231 1.66 0.03 -2.35
CA ALA A 231 2.10 1.42 -2.47
C ALA A 231 2.05 1.90 -3.93
N LYS A 232 2.53 1.08 -4.88
CA LYS A 232 2.46 1.36 -6.31
C LYS A 232 1.03 1.51 -6.82
N ALA A 233 0.11 0.63 -6.40
CA ALA A 233 -1.29 0.67 -6.79
C ALA A 233 -2.00 1.92 -6.22
N VAL A 234 -1.75 2.25 -4.93
CA VAL A 234 -2.28 3.47 -4.30
C VAL A 234 -1.77 4.72 -4.99
N MET A 235 -0.47 4.79 -5.31
CA MET A 235 0.08 5.94 -6.02
C MET A 235 -0.53 6.12 -7.42
N LYS A 236 -0.75 5.02 -8.14
CA LYS A 236 -1.44 5.05 -9.44
C LYS A 236 -2.85 5.62 -9.33
N LEU A 237 -3.62 5.25 -8.29
CA LEU A 237 -4.95 5.82 -8.04
C LEU A 237 -4.90 7.34 -7.89
N HIS A 238 -3.87 7.87 -7.21
CA HIS A 238 -3.70 9.30 -6.96
C HIS A 238 -2.98 10.05 -8.11
N GLY A 239 -2.82 9.42 -9.29
CA GLY A 239 -2.11 10.03 -10.42
C GLY A 239 -0.63 10.29 -10.17
N GLY A 240 -0.07 9.66 -9.14
CA GLY A 240 1.30 9.78 -8.70
C GLY A 240 2.17 8.57 -9.03
N ALA A 241 3.33 8.47 -8.39
CA ALA A 241 4.27 7.37 -8.58
C ALA A 241 4.99 6.97 -7.28
N LEU A 242 5.30 5.68 -7.15
CA LEU A 242 6.27 5.18 -6.17
C LEU A 242 7.63 5.10 -6.85
N ARG A 243 8.66 5.72 -6.23
CA ARG A 243 10.06 5.58 -6.63
C ARG A 243 10.88 4.95 -5.52
N LEU A 244 11.79 4.09 -5.88
CA LEU A 244 12.78 3.50 -4.98
C LEU A 244 14.17 4.00 -5.40
N GLU A 245 14.83 4.70 -4.49
CA GLU A 245 16.11 5.37 -4.73
C GLU A 245 17.15 4.87 -3.74
N ASP A 246 18.43 5.13 -4.06
CA ASP A 246 19.53 4.86 -3.16
C ASP A 246 19.62 5.95 -2.08
N ASN A 247 19.84 5.56 -0.83
CA ASN A 247 20.03 6.50 0.30
C ASN A 247 21.49 6.63 0.74
N GLY A 248 22.39 5.83 0.19
CA GLY A 248 23.83 5.85 0.32
C GLY A 248 24.43 5.84 1.75
N PRO A 249 24.20 4.84 2.62
CA PRO A 249 23.52 3.56 2.40
C PRO A 249 22.05 3.58 2.75
N GLY A 250 21.30 2.63 2.19
CA GLY A 250 19.91 2.39 2.53
C GLY A 250 18.98 2.54 1.34
N LEU A 251 17.70 2.52 1.64
CA LEU A 251 16.63 2.73 0.66
C LEU A 251 15.94 4.06 0.97
N ARG A 252 15.62 4.79 -0.09
CA ARG A 252 14.75 5.96 -0.08
C ARG A 252 13.49 5.62 -0.89
N ALA A 253 12.38 5.35 -0.21
CA ALA A 253 11.09 5.12 -0.82
C ALA A 253 10.33 6.46 -0.91
N VAL A 254 9.94 6.85 -2.12
CA VAL A 254 9.35 8.15 -2.43
C VAL A 254 7.96 7.97 -3.02
N LEU A 255 6.96 8.55 -2.38
CA LEU A 255 5.60 8.66 -2.90
C LEU A 255 5.45 10.06 -3.52
N GLU A 256 5.42 10.13 -4.86
CA GLU A 256 5.27 11.39 -5.61
C GLU A 256 3.81 11.66 -5.93
N PHE A 257 3.28 12.79 -5.46
CA PHE A 257 1.92 13.25 -5.77
C PHE A 257 1.99 14.50 -6.65
N PRO A 258 1.23 14.56 -7.76
CA PRO A 258 1.17 15.77 -8.56
C PRO A 258 0.46 16.89 -7.78
N LEU A 259 1.03 18.09 -7.82
CA LEU A 259 0.30 19.26 -7.34
C LEU A 259 -0.81 19.61 -8.35
N PRO A 260 -2.03 19.91 -7.88
CA PRO A 260 -3.06 20.39 -8.76
C PRO A 260 -2.57 21.66 -9.47
N HIS A 261 -2.61 21.67 -10.80
CA HIS A 261 -2.36 22.90 -11.54
C HIS A 261 -3.41 23.93 -11.08
N ARG A 262 -3.00 24.95 -10.33
CA ARG A 262 -3.82 26.13 -10.16
C ARG A 262 -3.89 26.77 -11.55
N GLU A 263 -5.01 26.65 -12.23
CA GLU A 263 -5.33 27.55 -13.30
C GLU A 263 -5.32 28.96 -12.71
N VAL A 264 -4.33 29.75 -13.12
CA VAL A 264 -4.27 31.19 -12.82
C VAL A 264 -5.39 31.79 -13.65
N GLY A 265 -6.53 32.02 -12.99
CA GLY A 265 -7.65 32.77 -13.56
C GLY A 265 -7.35 34.28 -13.61
#